data_fb06535d64a76b6ffdb8be66f2d221b5
#
_entry.id   fb06535d64a76b6ffdb8be66f2d221b5
#
_cell.length_a   1.000
_cell.length_b   1.000
_cell.length_c   1.000
_cell.angle_alpha   90.00
_cell.angle_beta   90.00
_cell.angle_gamma   90.00
#
_symmetry.space_group_name_H-M   'P 1'
#
loop_
_entity.id
_entity.type
_entity.pdbx_description
1 polymer ?
#
loop_
_entity_poly.entity_id
_entity_poly.type
_entity_poly.pdbx_seq_one_letter_code
_entity_poly.pdbx_strand_id
1 'polypeptide(L)'
;ISKPANTGIFIFTKSKTGTISDNTITSGKDKGIAINSVKCKMTISGNTIKKCKAYPIYCNPASTSYAITLKKNIITGNSKKIDGIRADSGKLILSSNTISSCSRAIILSSKVKGTVYPNTFKKNTYNNVKVNSSYVNTLTVKSLSGKSKSAKTATLNWKKLSSASGYVVYRSASKNGSYTKISTIKKNKTITYKDSKLKRKSTYYYKIVPYTTIGKTTVYGLDSKIVSIKIK
;
A
#
# COMPACT_ATOMS: atom_id res chain seq x y z
N ILE A 1 2.31 1.45 26.20
CA ILE A 1 1.06 1.10 26.93
C ILE A 1 0.98 -0.41 27.05
N SER A 2 1.09 -0.92 28.26
CA SER A 2 1.02 -2.35 28.56
C SER A 2 -0.33 -2.72 29.18
N LYS A 3 -0.93 -3.84 28.73
CA LYS A 3 -2.21 -4.39 29.23
C LYS A 3 -3.32 -3.34 29.45
N PRO A 4 -3.64 -2.46 28.47
CA PRO A 4 -4.72 -1.50 28.64
C PRO A 4 -6.06 -2.23 28.86
N ALA A 5 -6.92 -1.65 29.69
CA ALA A 5 -8.21 -2.25 30.06
C ALA A 5 -9.14 -2.47 28.87
N ASN A 6 -9.07 -1.56 27.88
CA ASN A 6 -9.83 -1.63 26.63
C ASN A 6 -8.92 -1.35 25.44
N THR A 7 -9.18 -0.26 24.69
CA THR A 7 -8.34 0.20 23.57
C THR A 7 -7.09 0.89 24.11
N GLY A 8 -5.94 0.62 23.51
CA GLY A 8 -4.67 1.22 23.91
C GLY A 8 -4.65 2.73 23.68
N ILE A 9 -5.00 3.18 22.45
CA ILE A 9 -5.15 4.58 22.08
C ILE A 9 -6.49 4.72 21.35
N PHE A 10 -7.37 5.55 21.89
CA PHE A 10 -8.66 5.85 21.27
C PHE A 10 -8.69 7.32 20.87
N ILE A 11 -8.97 7.60 19.59
CA ILE A 11 -9.03 8.97 19.06
C ILE A 11 -10.44 9.29 18.59
N PHE A 12 -10.97 10.33 19.21
CA PHE A 12 -12.22 10.97 18.85
C PHE A 12 -11.97 12.49 18.89
N THR A 13 -11.77 13.14 17.74
CA THR A 13 -11.39 14.56 17.71
C THR A 13 -11.95 15.29 16.50
N LYS A 14 -12.13 16.61 16.66
CA LYS A 14 -12.46 17.56 15.59
C LYS A 14 -11.23 18.38 15.14
N SER A 15 -10.05 18.13 15.67
CA SER A 15 -8.79 18.82 15.32
C SER A 15 -8.47 18.71 13.83
N LYS A 16 -7.73 19.67 13.27
CA LYS A 16 -7.37 19.68 11.85
C LYS A 16 -6.37 18.57 11.47
N THR A 17 -5.42 18.28 12.35
CA THR A 17 -4.37 17.25 12.14
C THR A 17 -4.05 16.54 13.45
N GLY A 18 -3.53 15.30 13.35
CA GLY A 18 -3.07 14.53 14.50
C GLY A 18 -1.99 13.52 14.09
N THR A 19 -1.13 13.18 15.04
CA THR A 19 -0.09 12.15 14.86
C THR A 19 -0.09 11.18 16.04
N ILE A 20 0.05 9.90 15.74
CA ILE A 20 0.31 8.81 16.70
C ILE A 20 1.56 8.11 16.20
N SER A 21 2.70 8.32 16.85
CA SER A 21 3.96 7.73 16.39
C SER A 21 4.74 7.06 17.50
N ASP A 22 5.48 6.03 17.10
CA ASP A 22 6.53 5.39 17.88
C ASP A 22 6.09 4.85 19.25
N ASN A 23 4.79 4.51 19.37
CA ASN A 23 4.23 3.90 20.57
C ASN A 23 4.38 2.38 20.54
N THR A 24 4.54 1.79 21.71
CA THR A 24 4.43 0.34 21.92
C THR A 24 3.16 0.04 22.69
N ILE A 25 2.25 -0.75 22.10
CA ILE A 25 0.98 -1.18 22.69
C ILE A 25 0.99 -2.70 22.77
N THR A 26 0.80 -3.25 23.96
CA THR A 26 0.89 -4.68 24.20
C THR A 26 -0.32 -5.18 24.98
N SER A 27 -0.90 -6.30 24.51
CA SER A 27 -1.95 -7.05 25.23
C SER A 27 -3.22 -6.24 25.53
N GLY A 28 -3.68 -5.41 24.59
CA GLY A 28 -4.95 -4.71 24.68
C GLY A 28 -6.14 -5.69 24.77
N LYS A 29 -7.07 -5.45 25.70
CA LYS A 29 -8.29 -6.27 25.82
C LYS A 29 -9.26 -6.07 24.65
N ASP A 30 -9.13 -4.99 23.89
CA ASP A 30 -9.89 -4.70 22.67
C ASP A 30 -8.92 -4.32 21.54
N LYS A 31 -8.92 -3.08 21.07
CA LYS A 31 -8.11 -2.59 19.97
C LYS A 31 -6.76 -2.03 20.46
N GLY A 32 -5.75 -2.03 19.58
CA GLY A 32 -4.51 -1.31 19.86
C GLY A 32 -4.69 0.19 19.67
N ILE A 33 -4.98 0.63 18.44
CA ILE A 33 -5.29 2.01 18.08
C ILE A 33 -6.66 2.04 17.41
N ALA A 34 -7.58 2.86 17.89
CA ALA A 34 -8.88 3.08 17.29
C ALA A 34 -9.08 4.55 16.92
N ILE A 35 -9.39 4.79 15.65
CA ILE A 35 -9.73 6.09 15.10
C ILE A 35 -11.22 6.07 14.75
N ASN A 36 -12.01 6.81 15.49
CA ASN A 36 -13.45 6.81 15.32
C ASN A 36 -13.99 8.23 15.20
N SER A 37 -14.92 8.44 14.25
CA SER A 37 -15.66 9.70 14.06
C SER A 37 -14.78 10.97 13.92
N VAL A 38 -13.52 10.83 13.53
CA VAL A 38 -12.62 11.98 13.37
C VAL A 38 -12.86 12.71 12.05
N LYS A 39 -12.74 14.03 12.07
CA LYS A 39 -12.77 14.91 10.89
C LYS A 39 -11.42 15.62 10.71
N CYS A 40 -10.32 14.90 10.78
CA CYS A 40 -8.98 15.45 10.67
C CYS A 40 -8.04 14.56 9.85
N LYS A 41 -6.93 15.13 9.39
CA LYS A 41 -5.82 14.35 8.83
C LYS A 41 -5.06 13.68 9.98
N MET A 42 -4.85 12.36 9.89
CA MET A 42 -4.11 11.60 10.89
C MET A 42 -2.92 10.90 10.26
N THR A 43 -1.80 10.88 10.98
CA THR A 43 -0.65 10.03 10.68
C THR A 43 -0.42 9.06 11.82
N ILE A 44 -0.42 7.77 11.52
CA ILE A 44 -0.14 6.68 12.47
C ILE A 44 1.10 5.98 11.95
N SER A 45 2.25 6.17 12.62
CA SER A 45 3.54 5.72 12.07
C SER A 45 4.48 5.17 13.12
N GLY A 46 5.29 4.16 12.74
CA GLY A 46 6.34 3.62 13.62
C GLY A 46 5.83 2.88 14.86
N ASN A 47 4.52 2.70 15.02
CA ASN A 47 3.98 2.06 16.20
C ASN A 47 4.19 0.54 16.17
N THR A 48 4.49 -0.04 17.35
CA THR A 48 4.54 -1.48 17.56
C THR A 48 3.31 -1.92 18.35
N ILE A 49 2.45 -2.74 17.75
CA ILE A 49 1.18 -3.17 18.33
C ILE A 49 1.15 -4.70 18.38
N LYS A 50 0.99 -5.26 19.58
CA LYS A 50 1.08 -6.71 19.80
C LYS A 50 -0.07 -7.24 20.68
N LYS A 51 -0.51 -8.46 20.39
CA LYS A 51 -1.40 -9.25 21.26
C LYS A 51 -2.72 -8.57 21.65
N CYS A 52 -3.31 -7.73 20.79
CA CYS A 52 -4.65 -7.21 21.02
C CYS A 52 -5.71 -8.31 20.81
N LYS A 53 -6.82 -8.26 21.56
CA LYS A 53 -7.90 -9.26 21.45
C LYS A 53 -8.84 -9.03 20.27
N ALA A 54 -8.96 -7.77 19.82
CA ALA A 54 -9.68 -7.41 18.60
C ALA A 54 -8.71 -6.84 17.55
N TYR A 55 -9.07 -5.76 16.85
CA TYR A 55 -8.23 -5.22 15.79
C TYR A 55 -7.03 -4.44 16.34
N PRO A 56 -5.77 -4.79 15.99
CA PRO A 56 -4.63 -3.97 16.33
C PRO A 56 -4.78 -2.51 15.87
N ILE A 57 -5.27 -2.27 14.64
CA ILE A 57 -5.66 -0.93 14.19
C ILE A 57 -7.08 -0.97 13.60
N TYR A 58 -7.93 -0.08 14.09
CA TYR A 58 -9.29 0.09 13.62
C TYR A 58 -9.53 1.54 13.18
N CYS A 59 -10.09 1.74 11.98
CA CYS A 59 -10.38 3.05 11.42
C CYS A 59 -11.84 3.13 10.96
N ASN A 60 -12.59 4.08 11.55
CA ASN A 60 -13.94 4.41 11.15
C ASN A 60 -14.15 5.93 11.22
N PRO A 61 -13.39 6.73 10.44
CA PRO A 61 -13.53 8.18 10.46
C PRO A 61 -14.88 8.62 9.86
N ALA A 62 -15.39 9.74 10.33
CA ALA A 62 -16.69 10.28 9.92
C ALA A 62 -16.69 10.84 8.47
N SER A 63 -15.54 11.03 7.85
CA SER A 63 -15.43 11.71 6.55
C SER A 63 -14.35 11.10 5.66
N THR A 64 -14.58 11.15 4.35
CA THR A 64 -13.58 10.81 3.31
C THR A 64 -12.76 12.03 2.85
N SER A 65 -13.04 13.23 3.37
CA SER A 65 -12.30 14.45 3.01
C SER A 65 -10.90 14.48 3.59
N TYR A 66 -10.69 13.82 4.73
CA TYR A 66 -9.40 13.81 5.41
C TYR A 66 -8.76 12.42 5.34
N ALA A 67 -7.48 12.38 5.00
CA ALA A 67 -6.75 11.12 4.89
C ALA A 67 -6.18 10.67 6.25
N ILE A 68 -6.39 9.40 6.57
CA ILE A 68 -5.67 8.71 7.63
C ILE A 68 -4.53 7.94 6.97
N THR A 69 -3.29 8.28 7.32
CA THR A 69 -2.08 7.64 6.80
C THR A 69 -1.54 6.65 7.84
N LEU A 70 -1.44 5.38 7.48
CA LEU A 70 -0.82 4.34 8.29
C LEU A 70 0.47 3.88 7.59
N LYS A 71 1.63 4.15 8.21
CA LYS A 71 2.93 3.83 7.61
C LYS A 71 3.93 3.31 8.64
N LYS A 72 4.76 2.35 8.22
CA LYS A 72 5.88 1.81 9.02
C LYS A 72 5.46 1.25 10.41
N ASN A 73 4.18 0.85 10.59
CA ASN A 73 3.75 0.21 11.82
C ASN A 73 4.10 -1.29 11.81
N ILE A 74 4.46 -1.82 12.97
CA ILE A 74 4.69 -3.25 13.18
C ILE A 74 3.50 -3.80 13.97
N ILE A 75 2.74 -4.67 13.34
CA ILE A 75 1.50 -5.24 13.89
C ILE A 75 1.66 -6.74 14.01
N THR A 76 1.52 -7.25 15.22
CA THR A 76 1.53 -8.69 15.49
C THR A 76 0.22 -9.08 16.18
N GLY A 77 -0.57 -9.90 15.52
CA GLY A 77 -1.82 -10.42 16.05
C GLY A 77 -1.60 -11.34 17.27
N ASN A 78 -2.64 -11.54 18.02
CA ASN A 78 -2.64 -12.46 19.15
C ASN A 78 -2.98 -13.90 18.73
N SER A 79 -3.74 -14.02 17.65
CA SER A 79 -4.12 -15.32 17.07
C SER A 79 -4.49 -15.10 15.61
N LYS A 80 -4.49 -16.20 14.84
CA LYS A 80 -4.99 -16.18 13.46
C LYS A 80 -6.51 -15.97 13.34
N LYS A 81 -7.19 -15.57 14.43
CA LYS A 81 -8.64 -15.29 14.45
C LYS A 81 -8.97 -13.80 14.30
N ILE A 82 -8.01 -12.90 14.56
CA ILE A 82 -8.20 -11.44 14.46
C ILE A 82 -7.56 -10.86 13.20
N ASP A 83 -8.11 -9.76 12.70
CA ASP A 83 -7.57 -9.05 11.54
C ASP A 83 -6.58 -7.96 11.99
N GLY A 84 -5.57 -7.67 11.15
CA GLY A 84 -4.50 -6.73 11.50
C GLY A 84 -4.94 -5.27 11.46
N ILE A 85 -5.31 -4.78 10.28
CA ILE A 85 -5.86 -3.45 10.06
C ILE A 85 -7.27 -3.59 9.50
N ARG A 86 -8.25 -2.98 10.17
CA ARG A 86 -9.63 -2.91 9.67
C ARG A 86 -10.05 -1.46 9.51
N ALA A 87 -10.70 -1.15 8.37
CA ALA A 87 -11.34 0.12 8.16
C ALA A 87 -12.75 -0.06 7.59
N ASP A 88 -13.72 0.59 8.23
CA ASP A 88 -15.12 0.50 7.83
C ASP A 88 -15.57 1.73 7.02
N SER A 89 -14.84 2.86 7.09
CA SER A 89 -15.10 4.06 6.31
C SER A 89 -13.85 4.92 6.13
N GLY A 90 -13.97 6.03 5.40
CA GLY A 90 -12.99 7.10 5.35
C GLY A 90 -12.03 7.04 4.16
N LYS A 91 -11.07 7.97 4.16
CA LYS A 91 -9.96 7.99 3.18
C LYS A 91 -8.70 7.50 3.86
N LEU A 92 -8.13 6.40 3.36
CA LEU A 92 -6.96 5.75 3.95
C LEU A 92 -5.79 5.66 2.97
N ILE A 93 -4.58 5.86 3.51
CA ILE A 93 -3.32 5.62 2.80
C ILE A 93 -2.49 4.66 3.66
N LEU A 94 -2.20 3.47 3.14
CA LEU A 94 -1.45 2.43 3.84
C LEU A 94 -0.16 2.12 3.08
N SER A 95 0.99 2.16 3.79
CA SER A 95 2.28 1.87 3.17
C SER A 95 3.31 1.34 4.18
N SER A 96 4.15 0.40 3.75
CA SER A 96 5.32 -0.06 4.52
C SER A 96 4.99 -0.58 5.92
N ASN A 97 3.75 -1.00 6.21
CA ASN A 97 3.43 -1.66 7.47
C ASN A 97 3.86 -3.13 7.41
N THR A 98 4.30 -3.67 8.53
CA THR A 98 4.55 -5.11 8.70
C THR A 98 3.42 -5.69 9.54
N ILE A 99 2.66 -6.64 8.98
CA ILE A 99 1.49 -7.25 9.61
C ILE A 99 1.68 -8.76 9.67
N SER A 100 1.61 -9.31 10.87
CA SER A 100 1.89 -10.72 11.11
C SER A 100 0.95 -11.38 12.10
N SER A 101 0.82 -12.71 12.02
CA SER A 101 0.09 -13.56 12.96
C SER A 101 -1.37 -13.14 13.18
N CYS A 102 -2.00 -12.62 12.12
CA CYS A 102 -3.41 -12.25 12.07
C CYS A 102 -4.20 -13.25 11.22
N SER A 103 -5.53 -13.17 11.25
CA SER A 103 -6.39 -13.85 10.26
C SER A 103 -6.13 -13.26 8.88
N ARG A 104 -6.48 -12.00 8.68
CA ARG A 104 -6.25 -11.22 7.46
C ARG A 104 -5.37 -10.04 7.79
N ALA A 105 -4.48 -9.69 6.85
CA ALA A 105 -3.58 -8.58 7.07
C ALA A 105 -4.32 -7.23 7.07
N ILE A 106 -5.12 -6.95 6.04
CA ILE A 106 -5.86 -5.69 5.88
C ILE A 106 -7.28 -5.98 5.39
N ILE A 107 -8.27 -5.36 6.02
CA ILE A 107 -9.68 -5.38 5.59
C ILE A 107 -10.20 -3.95 5.43
N LEU A 108 -10.75 -3.67 4.27
CA LEU A 108 -11.35 -2.39 3.91
C LEU A 108 -12.78 -2.60 3.42
N SER A 109 -13.75 -1.88 3.97
CA SER A 109 -15.13 -1.92 3.49
C SER A 109 -15.30 -1.17 2.16
N SER A 110 -16.44 -1.32 1.52
CA SER A 110 -16.81 -0.60 0.28
C SER A 110 -16.90 0.93 0.47
N LYS A 111 -17.08 1.41 1.71
CA LYS A 111 -17.12 2.85 2.04
C LYS A 111 -15.74 3.49 2.11
N VAL A 112 -14.67 2.70 2.11
CA VAL A 112 -13.30 3.20 2.19
C VAL A 112 -12.83 3.70 0.82
N LYS A 113 -12.33 4.95 0.76
CA LYS A 113 -11.53 5.48 -0.35
C LYS A 113 -10.06 5.19 -0.04
N GLY A 114 -9.55 4.05 -0.48
CA GLY A 114 -8.24 3.54 -0.08
C GLY A 114 -7.16 3.72 -1.14
N THR A 115 -5.93 3.95 -0.67
CA THR A 115 -4.71 3.77 -1.45
C THR A 115 -3.78 2.89 -0.65
N VAL A 116 -3.57 1.67 -1.10
CA VAL A 116 -2.74 0.68 -0.42
C VAL A 116 -1.50 0.47 -1.26
N TYR A 117 -0.36 0.98 -0.79
CA TYR A 117 0.98 0.70 -1.30
C TYR A 117 1.52 -0.60 -0.72
N PRO A 118 2.67 -1.09 -1.18
CA PRO A 118 3.26 -2.31 -0.63
C PRO A 118 3.40 -2.28 0.90
N ASN A 119 2.92 -3.34 1.52
CA ASN A 119 3.04 -3.67 2.93
C ASN A 119 3.64 -5.08 3.03
N THR A 120 4.26 -5.41 4.15
CA THR A 120 4.84 -6.74 4.39
C THR A 120 3.86 -7.59 5.20
N PHE A 121 3.51 -8.76 4.68
CA PHE A 121 2.61 -9.72 5.33
C PHE A 121 3.37 -11.00 5.68
N LYS A 122 3.30 -11.43 6.94
CA LYS A 122 4.02 -12.61 7.43
C LYS A 122 3.14 -13.48 8.32
N LYS A 123 3.09 -14.79 8.05
CA LYS A 123 2.43 -15.77 8.92
C LYS A 123 0.95 -15.44 9.26
N ASN A 124 0.25 -14.67 8.44
CA ASN A 124 -1.20 -14.50 8.55
C ASN A 124 -1.89 -15.71 7.91
N THR A 125 -3.14 -16.00 8.28
CA THR A 125 -3.92 -17.03 7.57
C THR A 125 -4.08 -16.60 6.09
N TYR A 126 -4.37 -15.31 5.86
CA TYR A 126 -4.46 -14.73 4.52
C TYR A 126 -3.52 -13.53 4.41
N ASN A 127 -2.42 -13.68 3.66
CA ASN A 127 -1.45 -12.61 3.37
C ASN A 127 -1.93 -11.74 2.21
N ASN A 128 -3.06 -11.06 2.39
CA ASN A 128 -3.69 -10.24 1.35
C ASN A 128 -4.38 -9.00 1.90
N VAL A 129 -4.86 -8.17 0.98
CA VAL A 129 -5.77 -7.06 1.23
C VAL A 129 -7.18 -7.49 0.83
N LYS A 130 -8.12 -7.50 1.76
CA LYS A 130 -9.54 -7.69 1.46
C LYS A 130 -10.18 -6.32 1.27
N VAL A 131 -10.81 -6.09 0.12
CA VAL A 131 -11.62 -4.90 -0.15
C VAL A 131 -13.05 -5.36 -0.43
N ASN A 132 -13.98 -5.05 0.45
CA ASN A 132 -15.33 -5.60 0.43
C ASN A 132 -15.30 -7.14 0.40
N SER A 133 -15.88 -7.79 -0.59
CA SER A 133 -15.83 -9.26 -0.80
C SER A 133 -14.59 -9.74 -1.55
N SER A 134 -13.85 -8.86 -2.21
CA SER A 134 -12.73 -9.20 -3.08
C SER A 134 -11.39 -9.29 -2.34
N TYR A 135 -10.57 -10.25 -2.72
CA TYR A 135 -9.22 -10.44 -2.18
C TYR A 135 -8.17 -10.01 -3.19
N VAL A 136 -7.21 -9.19 -2.75
CA VAL A 136 -6.08 -8.77 -3.56
C VAL A 136 -4.81 -9.36 -2.97
N ASN A 137 -4.25 -10.34 -3.66
CA ASN A 137 -2.95 -10.90 -3.35
C ASN A 137 -1.84 -9.94 -3.84
N THR A 138 -0.60 -10.20 -3.42
CA THR A 138 0.54 -9.41 -3.87
C THR A 138 0.66 -9.45 -5.39
N LEU A 139 0.57 -8.29 -6.03
CA LEU A 139 0.70 -8.13 -7.46
C LEU A 139 2.18 -7.89 -7.81
N THR A 140 2.72 -8.60 -8.79
CA THR A 140 4.09 -8.40 -9.28
C THR A 140 4.15 -8.62 -10.78
N VAL A 141 4.72 -7.66 -11.51
CA VAL A 141 5.03 -7.82 -12.94
C VAL A 141 6.30 -8.67 -13.07
N LYS A 142 6.16 -9.81 -13.73
CA LYS A 142 7.27 -10.66 -14.13
C LYS A 142 7.72 -10.33 -15.55
N SER A 143 8.96 -10.62 -15.90
CA SER A 143 9.47 -10.53 -17.26
C SER A 143 9.41 -9.12 -17.90
N LEU A 144 9.74 -8.07 -17.11
CA LEU A 144 9.96 -6.75 -17.69
C LEU A 144 11.24 -6.77 -18.52
N SER A 145 11.14 -6.29 -19.75
CA SER A 145 12.24 -6.12 -20.70
C SER A 145 12.13 -4.76 -21.39
N GLY A 146 13.22 -4.32 -22.02
CA GLY A 146 13.17 -3.10 -22.79
C GLY A 146 14.38 -2.93 -23.70
N LYS A 147 14.21 -2.13 -24.75
CA LYS A 147 15.28 -1.82 -25.72
C LYS A 147 15.05 -0.45 -26.38
N SER A 148 16.13 0.14 -26.84
CA SER A 148 16.13 1.32 -27.70
C SER A 148 16.28 0.88 -29.15
N LYS A 149 15.20 0.89 -29.91
CA LYS A 149 15.22 0.56 -31.37
C LYS A 149 15.59 1.75 -32.22
N SER A 150 15.19 2.95 -31.83
CA SER A 150 15.44 4.22 -32.53
C SER A 150 16.01 5.28 -31.60
N ALA A 151 16.64 6.31 -32.18
CA ALA A 151 17.23 7.41 -31.43
C ALA A 151 16.21 8.07 -30.49
N LYS A 152 16.64 8.46 -29.31
CA LYS A 152 15.85 9.17 -28.30
C LYS A 152 14.60 8.43 -27.79
N THR A 153 14.52 7.09 -28.00
CA THR A 153 13.36 6.31 -27.54
C THR A 153 13.74 5.05 -26.81
N ALA A 154 12.93 4.64 -25.86
CA ALA A 154 12.97 3.34 -25.20
C ALA A 154 11.60 2.66 -25.29
N THR A 155 11.57 1.38 -25.63
CA THR A 155 10.33 0.58 -25.61
C THR A 155 10.45 -0.49 -24.55
N LEU A 156 9.48 -0.48 -23.63
CA LEU A 156 9.32 -1.44 -22.55
C LEU A 156 8.25 -2.47 -22.94
N ASN A 157 8.46 -3.73 -22.53
CA ASN A 157 7.49 -4.80 -22.69
C ASN A 157 7.48 -5.66 -21.41
N TRP A 158 6.28 -6.15 -21.05
CA TRP A 158 6.13 -7.04 -19.89
C TRP A 158 5.01 -8.05 -20.11
N LYS A 159 4.96 -9.07 -19.28
CA LYS A 159 3.88 -10.07 -19.35
C LYS A 159 2.62 -9.52 -18.67
N LYS A 160 1.46 -9.71 -19.32
CA LYS A 160 0.15 -9.34 -18.77
C LYS A 160 -0.07 -9.99 -17.40
N LEU A 161 -0.62 -9.22 -16.48
CA LEU A 161 -1.10 -9.68 -15.18
C LEU A 161 -2.63 -9.56 -15.17
N SER A 162 -3.32 -10.70 -15.22
CA SER A 162 -4.80 -10.74 -15.30
C SER A 162 -5.51 -10.12 -14.10
N SER A 163 -4.91 -10.23 -12.91
CA SER A 163 -5.41 -9.63 -11.66
C SER A 163 -5.15 -8.13 -11.51
N ALA A 164 -4.40 -7.50 -12.42
CA ALA A 164 -4.18 -6.06 -12.41
C ALA A 164 -5.29 -5.33 -13.17
N SER A 165 -5.64 -4.12 -12.73
CA SER A 165 -6.44 -3.16 -13.51
C SER A 165 -5.56 -2.36 -14.48
N GLY A 166 -4.28 -2.19 -14.14
CA GLY A 166 -3.33 -1.44 -14.94
C GLY A 166 -1.93 -1.41 -14.34
N TYR A 167 -1.09 -0.50 -14.85
CA TYR A 167 0.32 -0.41 -14.52
C TYR A 167 0.77 1.05 -14.38
N VAL A 168 1.74 1.29 -13.50
CA VAL A 168 2.44 2.57 -13.39
C VAL A 168 3.87 2.37 -13.85
N VAL A 169 4.34 3.22 -14.77
CA VAL A 169 5.70 3.20 -15.29
C VAL A 169 6.52 4.25 -14.58
N TYR A 170 7.67 3.83 -14.07
CA TYR A 170 8.64 4.71 -13.41
C TYR A 170 9.96 4.70 -14.16
N ARG A 171 10.65 5.85 -14.17
CA ARG A 171 11.97 6.06 -14.78
C ARG A 171 12.92 6.74 -13.81
N SER A 172 14.20 6.39 -13.89
CA SER A 172 15.31 7.07 -13.24
C SER A 172 16.50 7.21 -14.20
N ALA A 173 17.35 8.21 -13.98
CA ALA A 173 18.65 8.32 -14.63
C ALA A 173 19.74 7.50 -13.91
N SER A 174 19.48 6.99 -12.71
CA SER A 174 20.40 6.17 -11.92
C SER A 174 19.70 4.92 -11.40
N LYS A 175 20.41 3.77 -11.35
CA LYS A 175 19.87 2.50 -10.87
C LYS A 175 19.33 2.61 -9.43
N ASN A 176 20.08 3.27 -8.57
CA ASN A 176 19.76 3.43 -7.13
C ASN A 176 19.21 4.82 -6.80
N GLY A 177 18.89 5.61 -7.82
CA GLY A 177 18.35 6.96 -7.65
C GLY A 177 16.83 6.98 -7.44
N SER A 178 16.29 8.19 -7.35
CA SER A 178 14.84 8.40 -7.26
C SER A 178 14.15 8.09 -8.58
N TYR A 179 13.09 7.29 -8.51
CA TYR A 179 12.26 6.93 -9.67
C TYR A 179 11.05 7.83 -9.77
N THR A 180 10.92 8.54 -10.89
CA THR A 180 9.78 9.39 -11.17
C THR A 180 8.72 8.63 -11.96
N LYS A 181 7.46 8.78 -11.56
CA LYS A 181 6.32 8.27 -12.33
C LYS A 181 6.21 9.02 -13.66
N ILE A 182 6.31 8.30 -14.77
CA ILE A 182 6.21 8.87 -16.13
C ILE A 182 4.91 8.52 -16.83
N SER A 183 4.22 7.44 -16.42
CA SER A 183 2.94 7.07 -17.01
C SER A 183 2.08 6.22 -16.09
N THR A 184 0.75 6.30 -16.29
CA THR A 184 -0.23 5.38 -15.70
C THR A 184 -1.04 4.75 -16.83
N ILE A 185 -0.92 3.46 -16.99
CA ILE A 185 -1.61 2.65 -17.98
C ILE A 185 -2.85 2.05 -17.33
N LYS A 186 -4.04 2.48 -17.75
CA LYS A 186 -5.31 2.11 -17.12
C LYS A 186 -5.91 0.80 -17.63
N LYS A 187 -5.29 0.16 -18.62
CA LYS A 187 -5.76 -1.12 -19.21
C LYS A 187 -4.70 -2.20 -19.02
N ASN A 188 -5.05 -3.31 -18.37
CA ASN A 188 -4.13 -4.42 -18.13
C ASN A 188 -3.72 -5.18 -19.41
N LYS A 189 -4.47 -5.00 -20.49
CA LYS A 189 -4.13 -5.55 -21.82
C LYS A 189 -2.95 -4.83 -22.47
N THR A 190 -2.69 -3.56 -22.08
CA THR A 190 -1.56 -2.79 -22.59
C THR A 190 -0.30 -3.22 -21.84
N ILE A 191 0.56 -3.96 -22.53
CA ILE A 191 1.77 -4.59 -21.99
C ILE A 191 3.06 -4.03 -22.61
N THR A 192 2.95 -2.88 -23.25
CA THR A 192 4.08 -2.15 -23.84
C THR A 192 3.96 -0.66 -23.51
N TYR A 193 5.09 0.00 -23.43
CA TYR A 193 5.18 1.45 -23.26
C TYR A 193 6.38 2.00 -24.01
N LYS A 194 6.15 3.05 -24.81
CA LYS A 194 7.21 3.77 -25.52
C LYS A 194 7.49 5.06 -24.79
N ASP A 195 8.71 5.21 -24.29
CA ASP A 195 9.24 6.45 -23.73
C ASP A 195 10.03 7.19 -24.83
N SER A 196 9.85 8.49 -24.93
CA SER A 196 10.41 9.31 -26.01
C SER A 196 11.08 10.57 -25.44
N LYS A 197 11.73 11.35 -26.32
CA LYS A 197 12.46 12.57 -25.96
C LYS A 197 13.63 12.31 -24.98
N LEU A 198 14.23 11.12 -25.06
CA LEU A 198 15.35 10.74 -24.25
C LEU A 198 16.67 11.29 -24.81
N LYS A 199 17.66 11.49 -23.93
CA LYS A 199 19.00 11.92 -24.34
C LYS A 199 19.74 10.74 -24.97
N ARG A 200 20.29 10.92 -26.18
CA ARG A 200 21.13 9.91 -26.87
C ARG A 200 22.33 9.53 -26.02
N LYS A 201 22.81 8.30 -26.19
CA LYS A 201 23.96 7.72 -25.46
C LYS A 201 23.81 7.64 -23.94
N SER A 202 22.68 8.13 -23.36
CA SER A 202 22.39 8.05 -21.93
C SER A 202 21.72 6.71 -21.58
N THR A 203 21.91 6.26 -20.34
CA THR A 203 21.23 5.06 -19.80
C THR A 203 20.13 5.49 -18.89
N TYR A 204 18.94 4.89 -19.07
CA TYR A 204 17.79 5.06 -18.21
C TYR A 204 17.36 3.74 -17.57
N TYR A 205 16.84 3.82 -16.38
CA TYR A 205 16.39 2.69 -15.56
C TYR A 205 14.89 2.76 -15.39
N TYR A 206 14.21 1.62 -15.58
CA TYR A 206 12.78 1.53 -15.55
C TYR A 206 12.31 0.44 -14.60
N LYS A 207 11.19 0.69 -13.94
CA LYS A 207 10.41 -0.32 -13.22
C LYS A 207 8.93 -0.09 -13.46
N ILE A 208 8.14 -1.15 -13.29
CA ILE A 208 6.69 -1.13 -13.42
C ILE A 208 6.06 -1.61 -12.14
N VAL A 209 5.02 -0.90 -11.70
CA VAL A 209 4.20 -1.25 -10.55
C VAL A 209 2.80 -1.58 -11.04
N PRO A 210 2.33 -2.82 -10.92
CA PRO A 210 0.94 -3.16 -11.23
C PRO A 210 0.03 -2.60 -10.15
N TYR A 211 -1.22 -2.32 -10.48
CA TYR A 211 -2.25 -1.98 -9.50
C TYR A 211 -3.59 -2.62 -9.86
N THR A 212 -4.43 -2.82 -8.86
CA THR A 212 -5.84 -3.14 -9.06
C THR A 212 -6.72 -2.15 -8.31
N THR A 213 -7.89 -1.88 -8.87
CA THR A 213 -8.88 -0.97 -8.28
C THR A 213 -10.17 -1.73 -8.04
N ILE A 214 -10.67 -1.69 -6.80
CA ILE A 214 -11.93 -2.29 -6.37
C ILE A 214 -12.77 -1.20 -5.73
N GLY A 215 -13.85 -0.83 -6.39
CA GLY A 215 -14.67 0.33 -5.99
C GLY A 215 -13.83 1.60 -5.91
N LYS A 216 -13.76 2.20 -4.73
CA LYS A 216 -12.99 3.44 -4.46
C LYS A 216 -11.57 3.19 -3.93
N THR A 217 -11.12 1.93 -3.87
CA THR A 217 -9.82 1.55 -3.31
C THR A 217 -8.88 1.05 -4.39
N THR A 218 -7.66 1.62 -4.44
CA THR A 218 -6.57 1.17 -5.32
C THR A 218 -5.50 0.48 -4.47
N VAL A 219 -5.14 -0.75 -4.85
CA VAL A 219 -4.08 -1.55 -4.24
C VAL A 219 -2.93 -1.67 -5.24
N TYR A 220 -1.76 -1.14 -4.87
CA TYR A 220 -0.53 -1.21 -5.66
C TYR A 220 0.26 -2.48 -5.31
N GLY A 221 0.83 -3.10 -6.32
CA GLY A 221 1.74 -4.24 -6.18
C GLY A 221 3.17 -3.84 -5.87
N LEU A 222 4.05 -4.82 -5.93
CA LEU A 222 5.49 -4.63 -5.77
C LEU A 222 6.11 -4.09 -7.06
N ASP A 223 7.24 -3.43 -6.92
CA ASP A 223 8.10 -3.05 -8.04
C ASP A 223 8.49 -4.30 -8.85
N SER A 224 8.49 -4.19 -10.18
CA SER A 224 9.14 -5.18 -11.03
C SER A 224 10.65 -5.16 -10.83
N LYS A 225 11.37 -6.13 -11.43
CA LYS A 225 12.80 -5.97 -11.64
C LYS A 225 13.09 -4.68 -12.41
N ILE A 226 14.22 -4.04 -12.09
CA ILE A 226 14.72 -2.88 -12.82
C ILE A 226 15.35 -3.33 -14.12
N VAL A 227 15.02 -2.67 -15.23
CA VAL A 227 15.71 -2.81 -16.50
C VAL A 227 16.46 -1.54 -16.85
N SER A 228 17.66 -1.67 -17.37
CA SER A 228 18.48 -0.55 -17.88
C SER A 228 18.44 -0.54 -19.40
N ILE A 229 18.31 0.65 -20.00
CA ILE A 229 18.27 0.83 -21.45
C ILE A 229 19.21 1.97 -21.85
N LYS A 230 20.25 1.63 -22.61
CA LYS A 230 21.13 2.62 -23.26
C LYS A 230 20.46 3.13 -24.53
N ILE A 231 20.31 4.42 -24.67
CA ILE A 231 19.59 5.07 -25.77
C ILE A 231 20.52 5.24 -26.98
N LYS A 232 20.00 4.85 -28.15
CA LYS A 232 20.66 5.06 -29.44
C LYS A 232 20.78 6.52 -29.84
#